data_998d9ef32d36a20c2e588c34c9ff1016
#
_entry.id   998d9ef32d36a20c2e588c34c9ff1016
#
_cell.length_a   1.000
_cell.length_b   1.000
_cell.length_c   1.000
_cell.angle_alpha   90.00
_cell.angle_beta   90.00
_cell.angle_gamma   90.00
#
_symmetry.space_group_name_H-M   'P 1'
#
loop_
_entity.id
_entity.type
_entity.pdbx_description
1 polymer ?
#
loop_
_entity_poly.entity_id
_entity_poly.type
_entity_poly.pdbx_seq_one_letter_code
_entity_poly.pdbx_strand_id
1 'polypeptide(L)'
;LGSSGALTVATIKAVLAYHGQEVDAYRLYQLASLSQLQLGMAGSFGDLAASSYGGVIAYHSLDRDWLKGLLEEHTLLEILDMPWKDVKIERLSLPAPLSLLIGWTGQAASTDSLVNQVGQGRSQDEKENSHRDFLQKSKVCLGGIIWACQQGDAERFQADIAENRRLLQEFARKM
;
A
#
# COMPACT_ATOMS: atom_id res chain seq x y z
N LEU A 1 5.64 4.67 10.92
CA LEU A 1 4.36 5.22 10.42
C LEU A 1 4.48 5.82 9.00
N GLY A 2 5.30 5.27 8.10
CA GLY A 2 5.41 5.78 6.73
C GLY A 2 5.99 7.20 6.63
N SER A 3 6.82 7.61 7.58
CA SER A 3 7.37 8.98 7.62
C SER A 3 8.23 9.31 6.41
N SER A 4 8.99 8.36 5.86
CA SER A 4 9.78 8.56 4.64
C SER A 4 8.87 8.78 3.42
N GLY A 5 7.81 8.00 3.27
CA GLY A 5 6.82 8.19 2.21
C GLY A 5 6.10 9.53 2.31
N ALA A 6 5.64 9.90 3.51
CA ALA A 6 5.00 11.18 3.76
C ALA A 6 5.94 12.37 3.45
N LEU A 7 7.22 12.28 3.84
CA LEU A 7 8.22 13.30 3.55
C LEU A 7 8.48 13.42 2.04
N THR A 8 8.61 12.28 1.33
CA THR A 8 8.78 12.28 -0.13
C THR A 8 7.62 13.00 -0.82
N VAL A 9 6.38 12.64 -0.48
CA VAL A 9 5.18 13.26 -1.06
C VAL A 9 5.10 14.75 -0.72
N ALA A 10 5.37 15.13 0.53
CA ALA A 10 5.35 16.53 0.96
C ALA A 10 6.42 17.36 0.24
N THR A 11 7.63 16.82 0.07
CA THR A 11 8.73 17.50 -0.63
C THR A 11 8.39 17.71 -2.10
N ILE A 12 7.89 16.68 -2.80
CA ILE A 12 7.49 16.80 -4.20
C ILE A 12 6.38 17.85 -4.34
N LYS A 13 5.37 17.82 -3.48
CA LYS A 13 4.28 18.79 -3.49
C LYS A 13 4.78 20.22 -3.26
N ALA A 14 5.71 20.40 -2.33
CA ALA A 14 6.31 21.72 -2.06
C ALA A 14 7.12 22.25 -3.25
N VAL A 15 7.92 21.40 -3.90
CA VAL A 15 8.69 21.77 -5.10
C VAL A 15 7.76 22.15 -6.25
N LEU A 16 6.71 21.37 -6.51
CA LEU A 16 5.71 21.67 -7.54
C LEU A 16 5.03 23.02 -7.26
N ALA A 17 4.59 23.24 -6.02
CA ALA A 17 3.96 24.49 -5.62
C ALA A 17 4.89 25.70 -5.78
N TYR A 18 6.17 25.55 -5.44
CA TYR A 18 7.18 26.60 -5.64
C TYR A 18 7.31 26.99 -7.12
N HIS A 19 7.16 26.04 -8.03
CA HIS A 19 7.18 26.28 -9.49
C HIS A 19 5.81 26.62 -10.08
N GLY A 20 4.80 26.89 -9.24
CA GLY A 20 3.45 27.20 -9.71
C GLY A 20 2.73 26.03 -10.40
N GLN A 21 3.16 24.79 -10.12
CA GLN A 21 2.58 23.59 -10.69
C GLN A 21 1.60 22.94 -9.70
N GLU A 22 0.39 22.66 -10.17
CA GLU A 22 -0.58 21.86 -9.44
C GLU A 22 -0.76 20.51 -10.14
N VAL A 23 -0.78 19.43 -9.35
CA VAL A 23 -1.00 18.08 -9.83
C VAL A 23 -2.05 17.40 -8.97
N ASP A 24 -2.79 16.48 -9.58
CA ASP A 24 -3.73 15.64 -8.85
C ASP A 24 -3.03 14.60 -7.96
N ALA A 25 -3.80 13.91 -7.13
CA ALA A 25 -3.28 12.91 -6.20
C ALA A 25 -2.61 11.74 -6.92
N TYR A 26 -3.09 11.36 -8.10
CA TYR A 26 -2.53 10.25 -8.87
C TYR A 26 -1.16 10.63 -9.46
N ARG A 27 -1.04 11.82 -10.05
CA ARG A 27 0.23 12.33 -10.57
C ARG A 27 1.25 12.51 -9.44
N LEU A 28 0.83 12.96 -8.27
CA LEU A 28 1.68 13.07 -7.10
C LEU A 28 2.18 11.70 -6.63
N TYR A 29 1.31 10.69 -6.61
CA TYR A 29 1.67 9.30 -6.33
C TYR A 29 2.66 8.74 -7.37
N GLN A 30 2.44 8.99 -8.67
CA GLN A 30 3.37 8.57 -9.71
C GLN A 30 4.77 9.15 -9.50
N LEU A 31 4.88 10.47 -9.29
CA LEU A 31 6.13 11.16 -9.06
C LEU A 31 6.87 10.62 -7.82
N ALA A 32 6.14 10.41 -6.72
CA ALA A 32 6.71 9.86 -5.49
C ALA A 32 7.19 8.42 -5.68
N SER A 33 6.43 7.59 -6.39
CA SER A 33 6.78 6.19 -6.69
C SER A 33 8.03 6.10 -7.56
N LEU A 34 8.12 6.91 -8.63
CA LEU A 34 9.30 6.97 -9.50
C LEU A 34 10.54 7.43 -8.72
N SER A 35 10.40 8.46 -7.87
CA SER A 35 11.51 8.94 -7.04
C SER A 35 12.04 7.86 -6.09
N GLN A 36 11.16 7.13 -5.41
CA GLN A 36 11.58 6.04 -4.52
C GLN A 36 12.16 4.85 -5.28
N LEU A 37 11.62 4.54 -6.46
CA LEU A 37 12.13 3.46 -7.29
C LEU A 37 13.54 3.74 -7.78
N GLN A 38 13.84 4.98 -8.20
CA GLN A 38 15.18 5.41 -8.60
C GLN A 38 16.19 5.37 -7.44
N LEU A 39 15.73 5.62 -6.22
CA LEU A 39 16.55 5.48 -5.01
C LEU A 39 16.74 4.03 -4.55
N GLY A 40 16.21 3.05 -5.28
CA GLY A 40 16.31 1.63 -4.96
C GLY A 40 15.53 1.22 -3.71
N MET A 41 14.58 2.03 -3.27
CA MET A 41 13.80 1.72 -2.06
C MET A 41 12.85 0.54 -2.28
N ALA A 42 12.80 -0.34 -1.28
CA ALA A 42 11.88 -1.47 -1.25
C ALA A 42 10.49 -1.04 -0.71
N GLY A 43 9.45 -1.83 -1.02
CA GLY A 43 8.11 -1.64 -0.48
C GLY A 43 7.01 -1.69 -1.53
N SER A 44 5.76 -1.65 -1.08
CA SER A 44 4.57 -1.69 -1.95
C SER A 44 4.16 -0.30 -2.46
N PHE A 45 4.76 0.78 -1.93
CA PHE A 45 4.37 2.18 -2.17
C PHE A 45 2.92 2.53 -1.74
N GLY A 46 2.33 1.70 -0.88
CA GLY A 46 1.01 1.98 -0.30
C GLY A 46 0.99 3.20 0.62
N ASP A 47 2.10 3.48 1.31
CA ASP A 47 2.31 4.69 2.12
C ASP A 47 2.39 5.96 1.26
N LEU A 48 2.97 5.88 0.05
CA LEU A 48 2.98 6.97 -0.92
C LEU A 48 1.55 7.25 -1.44
N ALA A 49 0.80 6.18 -1.76
CA ALA A 49 -0.58 6.30 -2.18
C ALA A 49 -1.44 6.94 -1.09
N ALA A 50 -1.33 6.46 0.16
CA ALA A 50 -2.06 7.02 1.30
C ALA A 50 -1.70 8.49 1.57
N SER A 51 -0.41 8.85 1.46
CA SER A 51 0.06 10.23 1.65
C SER A 51 -0.39 11.16 0.53
N SER A 52 -0.48 10.67 -0.71
CA SER A 52 -0.92 11.45 -1.87
C SER A 52 -2.44 11.69 -1.89
N TYR A 53 -3.21 10.67 -1.52
CA TYR A 53 -4.67 10.72 -1.56
C TYR A 53 -5.29 11.24 -0.26
N GLY A 54 -4.66 10.97 0.88
CA GLY A 54 -5.19 11.24 2.21
C GLY A 54 -6.37 10.35 2.60
N GLY A 55 -6.62 10.24 3.90
CA GLY A 55 -7.71 9.44 4.45
C GLY A 55 -7.49 7.93 4.36
N VAL A 56 -8.57 7.18 4.22
CA VAL A 56 -8.54 5.72 4.00
C VAL A 56 -8.62 5.44 2.51
N ILE A 57 -7.80 4.52 2.04
CA ILE A 57 -7.78 4.13 0.62
C ILE A 57 -7.82 2.62 0.45
N ALA A 58 -8.47 2.16 -0.63
CA ALA A 58 -8.22 0.86 -1.20
C ALA A 58 -7.10 1.01 -2.23
N TYR A 59 -6.02 0.26 -2.04
CA TYR A 59 -4.83 0.35 -2.87
C TYR A 59 -4.48 -1.01 -3.46
N HIS A 60 -4.39 -1.07 -4.77
CA HIS A 60 -3.83 -2.20 -5.50
C HIS A 60 -2.45 -1.79 -6.02
N SER A 61 -1.42 -2.53 -5.58
CA SER A 61 -0.03 -2.15 -5.82
C SER A 61 0.35 -2.26 -7.30
N LEU A 62 1.23 -1.35 -7.71
CA LEU A 62 1.87 -1.41 -9.03
C LEU A 62 2.80 -2.62 -9.16
N ASP A 63 3.00 -3.06 -10.39
CA ASP A 63 4.08 -3.96 -10.78
C ASP A 63 5.39 -3.15 -10.88
N ARG A 64 6.26 -3.35 -9.89
CA ARG A 64 7.52 -2.60 -9.78
C ARG A 64 8.53 -2.99 -10.86
N ASP A 65 8.55 -4.25 -11.24
CA ASP A 65 9.50 -4.73 -12.25
C ASP A 65 9.10 -4.24 -13.65
N TRP A 66 7.79 -4.18 -13.92
CA TRP A 66 7.27 -3.50 -15.11
C TRP A 66 7.68 -2.01 -15.12
N LEU A 67 7.51 -1.29 -14.01
CA LEU A 67 7.86 0.13 -13.94
C LEU A 67 9.37 0.38 -14.06
N LYS A 68 10.21 -0.51 -13.52
CA LYS A 68 11.67 -0.47 -13.71
C LYS A 68 12.05 -0.64 -15.18
N GLY A 69 11.43 -1.60 -15.87
CA GLY A 69 11.65 -1.79 -17.30
C GLY A 69 11.32 -0.54 -18.13
N LEU A 70 10.23 0.16 -17.78
CA LEU A 70 9.90 1.42 -18.46
C LEU A 70 10.95 2.52 -18.25
N LEU A 71 11.58 2.58 -17.06
CA LEU A 71 12.64 3.56 -16.79
C LEU A 71 13.91 3.36 -17.64
N GLU A 72 14.12 2.15 -18.19
CA GLU A 72 15.23 1.84 -19.08
C GLU A 72 14.94 2.26 -20.53
N GLU A 73 13.66 2.33 -20.92
CA GLU A 73 13.24 2.52 -22.32
C GLU A 73 12.59 3.89 -22.58
N HIS A 74 12.09 4.56 -21.54
CA HIS A 74 11.28 5.77 -21.66
C HIS A 74 11.76 6.92 -20.76
N THR A 75 11.45 8.13 -21.17
CA THR A 75 11.63 9.33 -20.34
C THR A 75 10.60 9.39 -19.21
N LEU A 76 10.91 10.12 -18.13
CA LEU A 76 9.97 10.31 -17.02
C LEU A 76 8.62 10.88 -17.47
N LEU A 77 8.61 11.81 -18.43
CA LEU A 77 7.38 12.42 -18.92
C LEU A 77 6.52 11.40 -19.66
N GLU A 78 7.10 10.58 -20.52
CA GLU A 78 6.39 9.51 -21.20
C GLU A 78 5.78 8.52 -20.22
N ILE A 79 6.54 8.10 -19.19
CA ILE A 79 6.06 7.18 -18.15
C ILE A 79 4.90 7.79 -17.35
N LEU A 80 4.98 9.08 -17.05
CA LEU A 80 3.92 9.79 -16.33
C LEU A 80 2.63 9.90 -17.14
N ASP A 81 2.71 9.95 -18.46
CA ASP A 81 1.56 10.08 -19.36
C ASP A 81 0.97 8.73 -19.79
N MET A 82 1.67 7.62 -19.50
CA MET A 82 1.16 6.27 -19.72
C MET A 82 0.16 5.85 -18.65
N PRO A 83 -0.83 5.01 -18.97
CA PRO A 83 -1.66 4.32 -17.99
C PRO A 83 -0.79 3.28 -17.24
N TRP A 84 -0.67 3.42 -15.91
CA TRP A 84 0.08 2.46 -15.12
C TRP A 84 -0.71 1.17 -14.92
N LYS A 85 -0.04 0.07 -15.28
CA LYS A 85 -0.63 -1.26 -15.22
C LYS A 85 -0.97 -1.65 -13.76
N ASP A 86 -2.16 -2.20 -13.58
CA ASP A 86 -2.67 -2.81 -12.34
C ASP A 86 -2.83 -1.85 -11.14
N VAL A 87 -2.43 -0.59 -11.24
CA VAL A 87 -2.62 0.38 -10.16
C VAL A 87 -4.08 0.80 -10.04
N LYS A 88 -4.65 0.61 -8.86
CA LYS A 88 -5.96 1.16 -8.51
C LYS A 88 -5.89 1.78 -7.14
N ILE A 89 -6.33 3.02 -7.03
CA ILE A 89 -6.37 3.77 -5.79
C ILE A 89 -7.75 4.40 -5.67
N GLU A 90 -8.51 3.96 -4.68
CA GLU A 90 -9.87 4.43 -4.41
C GLU A 90 -9.93 5.01 -3.01
N ARG A 91 -10.46 6.23 -2.85
CA ARG A 91 -10.75 6.80 -1.54
C ARG A 91 -11.98 6.13 -0.95
N LEU A 92 -11.86 5.74 0.30
CA LEU A 92 -12.93 5.13 1.08
C LEU A 92 -13.28 6.03 2.27
N SER A 93 -14.54 5.97 2.69
CA SER A 93 -14.99 6.55 3.94
C SER A 93 -15.21 5.43 4.95
N LEU A 94 -14.74 5.60 6.19
CA LEU A 94 -15.08 4.66 7.25
C LEU A 94 -16.59 4.69 7.49
N PRO A 95 -17.26 3.53 7.64
CA PRO A 95 -18.66 3.48 8.00
C PRO A 95 -18.90 4.16 9.36
N ALA A 96 -19.92 5.01 9.46
CA ALA A 96 -20.31 5.60 10.74
C ALA A 96 -20.87 4.52 11.70
N PRO A 97 -20.60 4.57 13.01
CA PRO A 97 -19.88 5.60 13.75
C PRO A 97 -18.38 5.29 13.97
N LEU A 98 -17.74 4.52 13.10
CA LEU A 98 -16.36 4.06 13.28
C LEU A 98 -15.36 5.22 13.22
N SER A 99 -14.31 5.13 14.03
CA SER A 99 -13.18 6.05 14.05
C SER A 99 -11.87 5.28 14.04
N LEU A 100 -10.85 5.80 13.37
CA LEU A 100 -9.50 5.26 13.40
C LEU A 100 -8.72 5.85 14.57
N LEU A 101 -8.30 5.01 15.51
CA LEU A 101 -7.40 5.38 16.58
C LEU A 101 -5.99 4.91 16.29
N ILE A 102 -5.01 5.81 16.38
CA ILE A 102 -3.61 5.51 16.14
C ILE A 102 -2.85 5.59 17.44
N GLY A 103 -2.22 4.46 17.83
CA GLY A 103 -1.33 4.38 18.99
C GLY A 103 0.15 4.35 18.55
N TRP A 104 1.01 5.03 19.30
CA TRP A 104 2.45 4.98 19.11
C TRP A 104 3.09 4.03 20.12
N THR A 105 3.85 3.03 19.62
CA THR A 105 4.53 2.02 20.47
C THR A 105 5.85 2.50 21.08
N GLY A 106 6.31 3.70 20.76
CA GLY A 106 7.57 4.26 21.21
C GLY A 106 8.82 3.78 20.45
N GLN A 107 8.68 2.81 19.55
CA GLN A 107 9.77 2.25 18.78
C GLN A 107 9.50 2.32 17.27
N ALA A 108 10.54 2.61 16.49
CA ALA A 108 10.47 2.52 15.05
C ALA A 108 10.53 1.06 14.60
N ALA A 109 9.62 0.64 13.72
CA ALA A 109 9.68 -0.65 13.05
C ALA A 109 10.32 -0.49 11.67
N SER A 110 11.33 -1.32 11.36
CA SER A 110 11.90 -1.41 10.01
C SER A 110 11.21 -2.53 9.24
N THR A 111 10.66 -2.20 8.08
CA THR A 111 10.04 -3.18 7.18
C THR A 111 11.04 -4.25 6.76
N ASP A 112 12.29 -3.87 6.47
CA ASP A 112 13.34 -4.79 6.05
C ASP A 112 13.69 -5.80 7.14
N SER A 113 13.75 -5.37 8.42
CA SER A 113 14.01 -6.28 9.54
C SER A 113 12.87 -7.27 9.78
N LEU A 114 11.62 -6.85 9.55
CA LEU A 114 10.45 -7.71 9.69
C LEU A 114 10.36 -8.75 8.56
N VAL A 115 10.64 -8.36 7.33
CA VAL A 115 10.66 -9.27 6.16
C VAL A 115 11.75 -10.33 6.31
N ASN A 116 12.94 -9.96 6.78
CA ASN A 116 14.07 -10.89 6.96
C ASN A 116 13.86 -11.90 8.11
N GLN A 117 12.93 -11.66 9.04
CA GLN A 117 12.61 -12.61 10.12
C GLN A 117 11.58 -13.67 9.69
N VAL A 118 10.86 -13.45 8.59
CA VAL A 118 9.87 -14.40 8.07
C VAL A 118 10.57 -15.46 7.25
N GLY A 119 10.53 -16.72 7.68
CA GLY A 119 10.91 -17.83 6.79
C GLY A 119 12.04 -18.76 7.23
N GLN A 120 12.38 -18.85 8.50
CA GLN A 120 13.31 -19.88 8.97
C GLN A 120 12.56 -21.15 9.41
N GLY A 121 12.75 -22.28 8.70
CA GLY A 121 12.45 -23.60 9.26
C GLY A 121 11.43 -24.49 8.54
N ARG A 122 10.88 -24.13 7.37
CA ARG A 122 9.93 -24.98 6.60
C ARG A 122 10.36 -25.16 5.16
N SER A 123 9.81 -26.22 4.50
CA SER A 123 10.04 -26.44 3.07
C SER A 123 9.45 -25.31 2.23
N GLN A 124 10.03 -25.05 1.06
CA GLN A 124 9.58 -24.00 0.13
C GLN A 124 8.13 -24.22 -0.30
N ASP A 125 7.74 -25.45 -0.60
CA ASP A 125 6.40 -25.81 -1.06
C ASP A 125 5.32 -25.54 0.00
N GLU A 126 5.61 -25.85 1.29
CA GLU A 126 4.68 -25.58 2.39
C GLU A 126 4.47 -24.09 2.62
N LYS A 127 5.52 -23.28 2.47
CA LYS A 127 5.44 -21.82 2.55
C LYS A 127 4.61 -21.26 1.42
N GLU A 128 4.84 -21.70 0.18
CA GLU A 128 4.09 -21.23 -1.00
C GLU A 128 2.61 -21.58 -0.91
N ASN A 129 2.26 -22.80 -0.49
CA ASN A 129 0.87 -23.20 -0.30
C ASN A 129 0.18 -22.40 0.81
N SER A 130 0.87 -22.20 1.94
CA SER A 130 0.35 -21.40 3.06
C SER A 130 0.15 -19.92 2.66
N HIS A 131 1.08 -19.36 1.88
CA HIS A 131 0.99 -18.02 1.37
C HIS A 131 -0.18 -17.86 0.38
N ARG A 132 -0.35 -18.80 -0.54
CA ARG A 132 -1.45 -18.78 -1.51
C ARG A 132 -2.82 -18.86 -0.83
N ASP A 133 -2.98 -19.77 0.14
CA ASP A 133 -4.22 -19.90 0.92
C ASP A 133 -4.54 -18.61 1.69
N PHE A 134 -3.52 -18.03 2.35
CA PHE A 134 -3.66 -16.76 3.03
C PHE A 134 -4.10 -15.64 2.07
N LEU A 135 -3.42 -15.47 0.93
CA LEU A 135 -3.75 -14.44 -0.05
C LEU A 135 -5.19 -14.57 -0.56
N GLN A 136 -5.64 -15.80 -0.85
CA GLN A 136 -7.00 -16.04 -1.33
C GLN A 136 -8.05 -15.63 -0.28
N LYS A 137 -7.86 -16.03 0.97
CA LYS A 137 -8.77 -15.71 2.08
C LYS A 137 -8.76 -14.22 2.43
N SER A 138 -7.57 -13.64 2.52
CA SER A 138 -7.40 -12.20 2.80
C SER A 138 -8.03 -11.33 1.71
N LYS A 139 -7.93 -11.74 0.44
CA LYS A 139 -8.58 -11.03 -0.68
C LYS A 139 -10.11 -10.97 -0.52
N VAL A 140 -10.74 -12.02 0.00
CA VAL A 140 -12.19 -12.02 0.28
C VAL A 140 -12.53 -11.01 1.38
N CYS A 141 -11.77 -11.01 2.50
CA CYS A 141 -11.96 -10.04 3.57
C CYS A 141 -11.77 -8.61 3.08
N LEU A 142 -10.71 -8.34 2.29
CA LEU A 142 -10.46 -7.01 1.73
C LEU A 142 -11.60 -6.55 0.81
N GLY A 143 -12.14 -7.44 -0.02
CA GLY A 143 -13.32 -7.14 -0.82
C GLY A 143 -14.54 -6.79 0.03
N GLY A 144 -14.76 -7.50 1.13
CA GLY A 144 -15.82 -7.21 2.10
C GLY A 144 -15.63 -5.87 2.81
N ILE A 145 -14.40 -5.54 3.21
CA ILE A 145 -14.04 -4.25 3.82
C ILE A 145 -14.34 -3.09 2.87
N ILE A 146 -13.90 -3.19 1.60
CA ILE A 146 -14.16 -2.17 0.58
C ILE A 146 -15.67 -1.99 0.38
N TRP A 147 -16.40 -3.09 0.21
CA TRP A 147 -17.84 -3.06 0.05
C TRP A 147 -18.54 -2.44 1.26
N ALA A 148 -18.14 -2.81 2.49
CA ALA A 148 -18.68 -2.25 3.72
C ALA A 148 -18.46 -0.73 3.82
N CYS A 149 -17.28 -0.23 3.42
CA CYS A 149 -17.02 1.20 3.31
C CYS A 149 -17.97 1.88 2.31
N GLN A 150 -18.22 1.27 1.16
CA GLN A 150 -19.09 1.81 0.12
C GLN A 150 -20.58 1.82 0.53
N GLN A 151 -21.00 0.83 1.34
CA GLN A 151 -22.38 0.73 1.83
C GLN A 151 -22.62 1.41 3.19
N GLY A 152 -21.56 1.82 3.90
CA GLY A 152 -21.68 2.36 5.25
C GLY A 152 -21.98 1.29 6.31
N ASP A 153 -21.64 0.02 6.05
CA ASP A 153 -21.92 -1.13 6.92
C ASP A 153 -20.78 -1.32 7.94
N ALA A 154 -20.97 -0.75 9.14
CA ALA A 154 -19.98 -0.81 10.21
C ALA A 154 -19.79 -2.23 10.80
N GLU A 155 -20.85 -3.03 10.88
CA GLU A 155 -20.78 -4.37 11.43
C GLU A 155 -19.99 -5.30 10.51
N ARG A 156 -20.27 -5.25 9.22
CA ARG A 156 -19.53 -6.00 8.21
C ARG A 156 -18.07 -5.59 8.15
N PHE A 157 -17.79 -4.29 8.19
CA PHE A 157 -16.41 -3.77 8.22
C PHE A 157 -15.63 -4.35 9.40
N GLN A 158 -16.19 -4.31 10.62
CA GLN A 158 -15.53 -4.84 11.81
C GLN A 158 -15.34 -6.36 11.73
N ALA A 159 -16.32 -7.10 11.23
CA ALA A 159 -16.23 -8.55 11.08
C ALA A 159 -15.11 -8.96 10.12
N ASP A 160 -15.01 -8.30 8.95
CA ASP A 160 -13.99 -8.61 7.94
C ASP A 160 -12.58 -8.17 8.40
N ILE A 161 -12.45 -7.06 9.14
CA ILE A 161 -11.18 -6.65 9.79
C ILE A 161 -10.74 -7.71 10.83
N ALA A 162 -11.66 -8.17 11.67
CA ALA A 162 -11.36 -9.18 12.68
C ALA A 162 -10.94 -10.52 12.03
N GLU A 163 -11.63 -10.96 10.99
CA GLU A 163 -11.28 -12.17 10.27
C GLU A 163 -9.93 -12.03 9.56
N ASN A 164 -9.66 -10.91 8.88
CA ASN A 164 -8.35 -10.70 8.25
C ASN A 164 -7.21 -10.69 9.28
N ARG A 165 -7.44 -10.11 10.45
CA ARG A 165 -6.47 -10.18 11.57
C ARG A 165 -6.22 -11.62 12.02
N ARG A 166 -7.26 -12.44 12.14
CA ARG A 166 -7.15 -13.86 12.49
C ARG A 166 -6.31 -14.61 11.45
N LEU A 167 -6.57 -14.38 10.16
CA LEU A 167 -5.82 -14.96 9.05
C LEU A 167 -4.33 -14.57 9.08
N LEU A 168 -4.03 -13.30 9.35
CA LEU A 168 -2.65 -12.82 9.52
C LEU A 168 -1.93 -13.50 10.69
N GLN A 169 -2.61 -13.67 11.83
CA GLN A 169 -2.04 -14.35 12.99
C GLN A 169 -1.78 -15.83 12.71
N GLU A 170 -2.68 -16.52 12.02
CA GLU A 170 -2.49 -17.91 11.60
C GLU A 170 -1.36 -18.04 10.60
N PHE A 171 -1.29 -17.15 9.63
CA PHE A 171 -0.20 -17.12 8.66
C PHE A 171 1.15 -16.90 9.35
N ALA A 172 1.25 -15.91 10.26
CA ALA A 172 2.48 -15.65 11.00
C ALA A 172 2.97 -16.84 11.86
N ARG A 173 2.05 -17.68 12.37
CA ARG A 173 2.41 -18.91 13.12
C ARG A 173 2.89 -20.03 12.19
N LYS A 174 2.54 -19.97 10.91
CA LYS A 174 2.91 -20.97 9.90
C LYS A 174 4.18 -20.60 9.14
N MET A 175 4.65 -19.37 9.23
CA MET A 175 5.91 -18.89 8.64
C MET A 175 7.06 -18.97 9.62
#